data_535279bda92215a4a19db399cc85c485
#
_entry.id   535279bda92215a4a19db399cc85c485
#
_cell.length_a   1.000
_cell.length_b   1.000
_cell.length_c   1.000
_cell.angle_alpha   90.00
_cell.angle_beta   90.00
_cell.angle_gamma   90.00
#
_symmetry.space_group_name_H-M   'P 1'
#
loop_
_entity.id
_entity.type
_entity.pdbx_description
1 polymer ?
#
loop_
_entity_poly.entity_id
_entity_poly.type
_entity_poly.pdbx_seq_one_letter_code
_entity_poly.pdbx_strand_id
1 'polypeptide(L)'
;MLRSKGILLAAAALAVINGCQSQPKPEDMARTSLQTAPADLQLLCAHAVAGAAQVDSSKVLPTSSRALDAASYSVDLDAGGRKFNCVVDTAGSVKSVTPV
;
A
#
# COMPACT_ATOMS: atom_id res chain seq x y z
N MET A 1 -27.26 -50.65 16.66
CA MET A 1 -27.79 -50.26 16.02
C MET A 1 -27.89 -48.93 15.89
N LEU A 2 -28.38 -48.46 15.89
CA LEU A 2 -28.74 -47.21 15.99
C LEU A 2 -27.65 -46.35 16.24
N ARG A 3 -26.94 -46.62 17.02
CA ARG A 3 -26.00 -45.80 17.47
C ARG A 3 -25.17 -45.29 16.40
N SER A 4 -24.88 -45.97 15.64
CA SER A 4 -24.02 -45.56 14.62
C SER A 4 -24.43 -44.28 14.06
N LYS A 5 -25.61 -44.05 13.98
CA LYS A 5 -26.02 -42.86 13.45
C LYS A 5 -25.41 -41.72 14.13
N GLY A 6 -25.35 -41.73 15.30
CA GLY A 6 -24.86 -40.59 16.00
C GLY A 6 -23.50 -40.26 15.51
N ILE A 7 -22.80 -41.19 15.17
CA ILE A 7 -21.52 -40.99 14.75
C ILE A 7 -21.42 -40.10 13.59
N LEU A 8 -22.25 -40.31 12.71
CA LEU A 8 -22.22 -39.54 11.54
C LEU A 8 -22.31 -38.12 11.85
N LEU A 9 -23.04 -37.82 12.77
CA LEU A 9 -23.26 -36.48 13.12
C LEU A 9 -21.95 -35.87 13.44
N ALA A 10 -21.19 -36.50 14.12
CA ALA A 10 -19.94 -35.98 14.53
C ALA A 10 -19.14 -35.56 13.34
N ALA A 11 -19.15 -36.36 12.41
CA ALA A 11 -18.38 -36.03 11.24
C ALA A 11 -18.83 -34.73 10.65
N ALA A 12 -20.06 -34.58 10.63
CA ALA A 12 -20.59 -33.38 10.06
C ALA A 12 -20.04 -32.17 10.77
N ALA A 13 -19.97 -32.26 12.00
CA ALA A 13 -19.51 -31.16 12.79
C ALA A 13 -18.13 -30.72 12.35
N LEU A 14 -17.33 -31.62 12.04
CA LEU A 14 -16.00 -31.26 11.65
C LEU A 14 -15.98 -30.41 10.44
N ALA A 15 -16.71 -30.77 9.51
CA ALA A 15 -16.71 -30.03 8.29
C ALA A 15 -16.95 -28.58 8.54
N VAL A 16 -17.77 -28.32 9.45
CA VAL A 16 -18.12 -26.96 9.74
C VAL A 16 -16.94 -26.14 10.08
N ILE A 17 -16.05 -26.67 10.81
CA ILE A 17 -14.92 -25.91 11.23
C ILE A 17 -14.15 -25.32 10.12
N ASN A 18 -14.07 -25.97 9.04
CA ASN A 18 -13.29 -25.46 7.96
C ASN A 18 -13.74 -24.13 7.46
N GLY A 19 -14.95 -23.83 7.65
CA GLY A 19 -15.43 -22.56 7.17
C GLY A 19 -14.74 -21.38 7.81
N CYS A 20 -14.07 -21.61 8.86
CA CYS A 20 -13.44 -20.51 9.54
C CYS A 20 -12.22 -20.00 8.83
N GLN A 21 -11.84 -20.68 7.80
CA GLN A 21 -10.63 -20.28 7.13
C GLN A 21 -10.79 -19.23 6.08
N SER A 22 -11.83 -18.54 6.06
CA SER A 22 -12.04 -17.65 4.95
C SER A 22 -11.43 -16.29 5.14
N GLN A 23 -10.34 -16.17 5.79
CA GLN A 23 -9.73 -14.88 5.91
C GLN A 23 -9.03 -14.49 4.64
N PRO A 24 -8.99 -13.21 4.31
CA PRO A 24 -8.25 -12.75 3.15
C PRO A 24 -6.78 -13.04 3.34
N LYS A 25 -6.12 -13.35 2.28
CA LYS A 25 -4.70 -13.60 2.35
C LYS A 25 -3.93 -12.31 2.26
N PRO A 26 -2.78 -12.26 2.87
CA PRO A 26 -1.98 -11.04 2.80
C PRO A 26 -1.64 -10.63 1.38
N GLU A 27 -1.42 -11.59 0.51
CA GLU A 27 -1.10 -11.23 -0.84
C GLU A 27 -2.28 -10.61 -1.57
N ASP A 28 -3.48 -10.95 -1.20
CA ASP A 28 -4.63 -10.33 -1.79
C ASP A 28 -4.73 -8.90 -1.36
N MET A 29 -4.39 -8.64 -0.13
CA MET A 29 -4.42 -7.28 0.36
C MET A 29 -3.34 -6.45 -0.29
N ALA A 30 -2.21 -7.04 -0.54
CA ALA A 30 -1.14 -6.33 -1.17
C ALA A 30 -1.51 -5.91 -2.59
N ARG A 31 -2.23 -6.75 -3.27
CA ARG A 31 -2.65 -6.39 -4.60
C ARG A 31 -3.63 -5.26 -4.60
N THR A 32 -4.54 -5.27 -3.66
CA THR A 32 -5.50 -4.20 -3.61
C THR A 32 -4.88 -2.90 -3.19
N SER A 33 -3.77 -2.92 -2.53
CA SER A 33 -3.18 -1.68 -2.08
C SER A 33 -2.52 -0.93 -3.21
N LEU A 34 -2.48 -1.49 -4.40
CA LEU A 34 -1.96 -0.80 -5.56
C LEU A 34 -0.53 -0.37 -5.42
N GLN A 35 0.21 -1.04 -4.61
CA GLN A 35 1.62 -0.78 -4.50
C GLN A 35 1.94 0.67 -4.24
N THR A 36 1.33 1.21 -3.24
CA THR A 36 1.63 2.55 -2.79
C THR A 36 3.10 2.61 -2.37
N ALA A 37 3.72 3.72 -2.59
CA ALA A 37 5.12 3.88 -2.21
C ALA A 37 5.28 3.76 -0.69
N PRO A 38 6.35 3.14 -0.22
CA PRO A 38 6.63 3.08 1.20
C PRO A 38 6.74 4.47 1.81
N ALA A 39 6.42 4.58 3.08
CA ALA A 39 6.36 5.87 3.74
C ALA A 39 7.69 6.61 3.69
N ASP A 40 8.80 5.93 3.83
CA ASP A 40 10.08 6.58 3.79
C ASP A 40 10.40 7.17 2.41
N LEU A 41 9.95 6.52 1.35
CA LEU A 41 10.13 7.07 0.02
C LEU A 41 9.24 8.28 -0.21
N GLN A 42 8.03 8.24 0.32
CA GLN A 42 7.15 9.39 0.24
C GLN A 42 7.74 10.56 0.98
N LEU A 43 8.39 10.31 2.10
CA LEU A 43 9.01 11.36 2.87
C LEU A 43 10.20 11.97 2.13
N LEU A 44 10.97 11.14 1.46
CA LEU A 44 12.07 11.66 0.65
C LEU A 44 11.55 12.57 -0.44
N CYS A 45 10.45 12.20 -1.06
CA CYS A 45 9.82 13.04 -2.06
C CYS A 45 9.31 14.33 -1.44
N ALA A 46 8.76 14.27 -0.25
CA ALA A 46 8.27 15.47 0.41
C ALA A 46 9.41 16.45 0.67
N HIS A 47 10.55 15.96 1.11
CA HIS A 47 11.70 16.83 1.32
C HIS A 47 12.22 17.41 0.00
N ALA A 48 12.24 16.61 -1.04
CA ALA A 48 12.71 17.10 -2.33
C ALA A 48 11.78 18.17 -2.88
N VAL A 49 10.47 17.97 -2.74
CA VAL A 49 9.50 18.95 -3.21
C VAL A 49 9.57 20.21 -2.36
N ALA A 50 9.81 20.07 -1.07
CA ALA A 50 9.94 21.24 -0.20
C ALA A 50 11.10 22.13 -0.66
N GLY A 51 12.21 21.50 -1.04
CA GLY A 51 13.33 22.27 -1.57
C GLY A 51 13.03 22.93 -2.90
N ALA A 52 12.34 22.22 -3.77
CA ALA A 52 12.00 22.76 -5.08
C ALA A 52 10.97 23.87 -4.98
N ALA A 53 10.02 23.75 -4.09
CA ALA A 53 8.97 24.74 -3.92
C ALA A 53 9.37 25.86 -2.96
N GLN A 54 10.47 25.67 -2.26
CA GLN A 54 10.96 26.64 -1.29
C GLN A 54 9.96 26.85 -0.16
N VAL A 55 9.43 25.75 0.37
CA VAL A 55 8.54 25.80 1.51
C VAL A 55 9.04 24.81 2.52
N ASP A 56 8.51 24.91 3.74
CA ASP A 56 8.86 23.99 4.80
C ASP A 56 8.31 22.62 4.46
N SER A 57 9.07 21.58 4.75
CA SER A 57 8.62 20.21 4.44
C SER A 57 7.34 19.87 5.18
N SER A 58 7.05 20.52 6.30
CA SER A 58 5.79 20.26 7.01
C SER A 58 4.58 20.72 6.21
N LYS A 59 4.78 21.50 5.18
CA LYS A 59 3.69 21.98 4.34
C LYS A 59 3.53 21.15 3.07
N VAL A 60 4.31 20.10 2.92
CA VAL A 60 4.25 19.27 1.74
C VAL A 60 3.57 17.96 2.12
N LEU A 61 2.51 17.61 1.42
CA LEU A 61 1.73 16.44 1.72
C LEU A 61 1.66 15.52 0.51
N PRO A 62 2.08 14.27 0.65
CA PRO A 62 1.84 13.31 -0.42
C PRO A 62 0.34 13.06 -0.54
N THR A 63 -0.18 13.14 -1.74
CA THR A 63 -1.61 12.95 -1.96
C THR A 63 -1.91 11.61 -2.60
N SER A 64 -0.98 11.07 -3.37
CA SER A 64 -1.15 9.74 -3.92
C SER A 64 0.20 9.23 -4.40
N SER A 65 0.31 7.93 -4.56
CA SER A 65 1.52 7.34 -5.10
C SER A 65 1.18 6.04 -5.78
N ARG A 66 2.02 5.63 -6.71
CA ARG A 66 1.85 4.37 -7.40
C ARG A 66 3.19 3.90 -7.92
N ALA A 67 3.29 2.60 -8.14
CA ALA A 67 4.50 2.04 -8.73
C ALA A 67 4.50 2.36 -10.22
N LEU A 68 5.64 2.81 -10.72
CA LEU A 68 5.83 2.99 -12.15
C LEU A 68 6.34 1.71 -12.76
N ASP A 69 7.25 1.06 -12.08
CA ASP A 69 7.78 -0.23 -12.50
C ASP A 69 8.31 -0.92 -11.24
N ALA A 70 9.08 -1.98 -11.42
CA ALA A 70 9.56 -2.76 -10.29
C ALA A 70 10.55 -1.98 -9.42
N ALA A 71 11.10 -0.90 -9.93
CA ALA A 71 12.17 -0.20 -9.24
C ALA A 71 11.86 1.25 -8.92
N SER A 72 10.70 1.77 -9.27
CA SER A 72 10.43 3.19 -9.01
C SER A 72 8.96 3.46 -8.76
N TYR A 73 8.73 4.57 -8.08
CA TYR A 73 7.38 5.02 -7.72
C TYR A 73 7.18 6.46 -8.16
N SER A 74 5.95 6.77 -8.49
CA SER A 74 5.53 8.14 -8.76
C SER A 74 4.70 8.61 -7.58
N VAL A 75 5.08 9.72 -6.99
CA VAL A 75 4.37 10.28 -5.84
C VAL A 75 3.87 11.66 -6.22
N ASP A 76 2.59 11.89 -5.99
CA ASP A 76 2.00 13.20 -6.20
C ASP A 76 1.94 13.91 -4.86
N LEU A 77 2.33 15.18 -4.83
CA LEU A 77 2.40 15.93 -3.59
C LEU A 77 1.80 17.31 -3.77
N ASP A 78 1.32 17.85 -2.66
CA ASP A 78 0.80 19.20 -2.60
C ASP A 78 1.74 20.00 -1.70
N ALA A 79 2.26 21.09 -2.20
CA ALA A 79 3.17 21.95 -1.45
C ALA A 79 2.54 23.32 -1.31
N GLY A 80 1.74 23.49 -0.28
CA GLY A 80 1.09 24.76 0.00
C GLY A 80 0.13 25.19 -1.10
N GLY A 81 -0.57 24.24 -1.70
CA GLY A 81 -1.52 24.52 -2.77
C GLY A 81 -0.96 24.29 -4.17
N ARG A 82 0.33 24.09 -4.29
CA ARG A 82 0.96 23.83 -5.59
C ARG A 82 1.21 22.35 -5.71
N LYS A 83 0.95 21.77 -6.87
CA LYS A 83 1.07 20.34 -7.06
C LYS A 83 2.35 19.97 -7.74
N PHE A 84 2.94 18.89 -7.28
CA PHE A 84 4.21 18.39 -7.81
C PHE A 84 4.12 16.90 -8.00
N ASN A 85 4.94 16.40 -8.91
CA ASN A 85 5.11 14.95 -9.07
C ASN A 85 6.58 14.63 -8.81
N CYS A 86 6.81 13.60 -8.02
CA CYS A 86 8.15 13.16 -7.68
C CYS A 86 8.31 11.72 -8.10
N VAL A 87 9.41 11.40 -8.75
CA VAL A 87 9.73 10.02 -9.07
C VAL A 87 10.92 9.62 -8.20
N VAL A 88 10.76 8.53 -7.48
CA VAL A 88 11.77 8.04 -6.55
C VAL A 88 11.96 6.55 -6.76
N ASP A 89 13.18 6.07 -6.69
CA ASP A 89 13.41 4.65 -6.87
C ASP A 89 13.42 3.91 -5.52
N THR A 90 13.43 2.60 -5.58
CA THR A 90 13.36 1.79 -4.37
C THR A 90 14.60 1.92 -3.50
N ALA A 91 15.68 2.43 -4.04
CA ALA A 91 16.88 2.65 -3.27
C ALA A 91 16.85 3.98 -2.53
N GLY A 92 15.84 4.79 -2.75
CA GLY A 92 15.73 6.07 -2.08
C GLY A 92 16.30 7.25 -2.85
N SER A 93 16.54 7.07 -4.14
CA SER A 93 17.04 8.18 -4.96
C SER A 93 15.89 8.88 -5.63
N VAL A 94 15.80 10.18 -5.43
CA VAL A 94 14.79 10.98 -6.11
C VAL A 94 15.28 11.25 -7.53
N LYS A 95 14.49 10.80 -8.49
CA LYS A 95 14.88 10.92 -9.90
C LYS A 95 14.40 12.20 -10.52
N SER A 96 13.26 12.69 -10.14
CA SER A 96 12.75 13.93 -10.69
C SER A 96 11.71 14.53 -9.78
N VAL A 97 11.59 15.84 -9.84
CA VAL A 97 10.56 16.60 -9.16
C VAL A 97 10.06 17.61 -10.17
N THR A 98 8.78 17.57 -10.47
CA THR A 98 8.22 18.40 -11.54
C THR A 98 6.94 19.05 -11.06
N PRO A 99 6.75 20.34 -11.30
CA PRO A 99 5.45 20.97 -11.05
C PRO A 99 4.42 20.41 -12.01
N VAL A 100 3.21 20.28 -11.54
CA VAL A 100 2.13 19.73 -12.35
C VAL A 100 1.09 20.77 -12.66
#